data_97cef772956590a4b8e72258e500d2b8
#
_entry.id   97cef772956590a4b8e72258e500d2b8
#
_cell.length_a   1.000
_cell.length_b   1.000
_cell.length_c   1.000
_cell.angle_alpha   90.00
_cell.angle_beta   90.00
_cell.angle_gamma   90.00
#
_symmetry.space_group_name_H-M   'P 1'
#
loop_
_entity.id
_entity.type
_entity.pdbx_description
1 polymer ?
#
loop_
_entity_poly.entity_id
_entity_poly.type
_entity_poly.pdbx_seq_one_letter_code
_entity_poly.pdbx_strand_id
1 'polypeptide(L)'
;SQIIALDWRCGALLAKLSQPQTPSSLSADIPDITEEIAQKFLALLMATQMLSPETEPTPLMYWEFHDLLFHSRSRIGRHNNPSGGTMRFFGKTEPLPIVKPPMSDKVIKLVQPNLEYLTQIDIPLTKALELRQSIREYDEQPIRLQQLGKLLYCCARIKKIETIETEEFGTLHFSYRPYPCGGAIYELEIYPVVNRCQGLAAGVYHYQPLEHCLYQISAHETQVEELIEDAYKSSGEQDQPQVLLVITARFGRIFWKYESIAYALISKHVGVLYQTFYLMATGMHLAPCALGIGDADNFAQITGLDYYEESSVGEFLLGSVRN
;
A
#
# COMPACT_ATOMS: atom_id res chain seq x y z
N SER A 1 -27.01 -1.93 11.44
CA SER A 1 -26.03 -1.41 12.41
C SER A 1 -26.76 -0.95 13.66
N GLN A 2 -26.29 -1.35 14.82
CA GLN A 2 -26.81 -0.89 16.10
C GLN A 2 -25.92 0.26 16.58
N ILE A 3 -26.53 1.38 16.99
CA ILE A 3 -25.85 2.49 17.62
C ILE A 3 -26.14 2.42 19.10
N ILE A 4 -25.09 2.32 19.93
CA ILE A 4 -25.19 2.37 21.37
C ILE A 4 -24.63 3.72 21.81
N ALA A 5 -25.45 4.54 22.42
CA ALA A 5 -24.98 5.75 23.09
C ALA A 5 -24.51 5.38 24.50
N LEU A 6 -23.24 5.61 24.78
CA LEU A 6 -22.63 5.35 26.09
C LEU A 6 -22.33 6.69 26.80
N ASP A 7 -22.50 6.68 28.13
CA ASP A 7 -22.02 7.75 28.98
C ASP A 7 -20.46 7.72 29.02
N TRP A 8 -19.81 8.87 29.21
CA TRP A 8 -18.34 8.97 29.30
C TRP A 8 -17.71 8.03 30.34
N ARG A 9 -18.45 7.70 31.41
CA ARG A 9 -18.04 6.76 32.47
C ARG A 9 -17.88 5.33 31.93
N CYS A 10 -18.57 4.99 30.87
CA CYS A 10 -18.41 3.70 30.22
C CYS A 10 -17.04 3.52 29.55
N GLY A 11 -16.28 4.60 29.31
CA GLY A 11 -14.91 4.51 28.79
C GLY A 11 -13.98 3.72 29.68
N ALA A 12 -14.06 3.91 31.00
CA ALA A 12 -13.28 3.14 31.96
C ALA A 12 -13.67 1.64 31.99
N LEU A 13 -14.98 1.36 31.88
CA LEU A 13 -15.47 -0.02 31.74
C LEU A 13 -14.98 -0.69 30.47
N LEU A 14 -15.06 -0.01 29.34
CA LEU A 14 -14.57 -0.53 28.05
C LEU A 14 -13.07 -0.80 28.08
N ALA A 15 -12.29 0.09 28.67
CA ALA A 15 -10.82 -0.09 28.76
C ALA A 15 -10.45 -1.35 29.56
N LYS A 16 -11.21 -1.69 30.61
CA LYS A 16 -11.01 -2.93 31.41
C LYS A 16 -11.37 -4.20 30.65
N LEU A 17 -12.25 -4.13 29.65
CA LEU A 17 -12.68 -5.26 28.83
C LEU A 17 -11.65 -5.70 27.78
N SER A 18 -10.49 -5.07 27.74
CA SER A 18 -9.32 -5.61 27.03
C SER A 18 -8.82 -6.94 27.63
N GLN A 19 -9.26 -7.26 28.85
CA GLN A 19 -9.02 -8.53 29.53
C GLN A 19 -10.36 -9.11 29.98
N PRO A 20 -10.48 -10.44 30.15
CA PRO A 20 -11.67 -11.07 30.67
C PRO A 20 -12.09 -10.47 32.01
N GLN A 21 -13.36 -10.12 32.16
CA GLN A 21 -13.90 -9.49 33.36
C GLN A 21 -15.20 -10.15 33.83
N THR A 22 -15.42 -10.10 35.13
CA THR A 22 -16.71 -10.40 35.72
C THR A 22 -17.43 -9.11 36.18
N PRO A 23 -18.76 -9.10 36.37
CA PRO A 23 -19.43 -7.94 36.96
C PRO A 23 -18.80 -7.45 38.26
N SER A 24 -18.40 -8.40 39.11
CA SER A 24 -17.76 -8.13 40.42
C SER A 24 -16.39 -7.49 40.26
N SER A 25 -15.55 -7.98 39.34
CA SER A 25 -14.21 -7.38 39.11
C SER A 25 -14.30 -5.96 38.51
N LEU A 26 -15.27 -5.71 37.63
CA LEU A 26 -15.48 -4.37 37.06
C LEU A 26 -15.95 -3.37 38.13
N SER A 27 -16.85 -3.79 39.02
CA SER A 27 -17.36 -2.90 40.09
C SER A 27 -16.32 -2.62 41.18
N ALA A 28 -15.39 -3.54 41.43
CA ALA A 28 -14.34 -3.35 42.41
C ALA A 28 -13.33 -2.29 42.04
N ASP A 29 -13.05 -2.15 40.75
CA ASP A 29 -11.96 -1.31 40.22
C ASP A 29 -12.40 0.10 39.78
N ILE A 30 -13.71 0.36 39.69
CA ILE A 30 -14.21 1.63 39.15
C ILE A 30 -15.16 2.29 40.13
N PRO A 31 -14.79 3.45 40.71
CA PRO A 31 -15.67 4.21 41.61
C PRO A 31 -17.04 4.49 40.96
N ASP A 32 -18.10 4.47 41.76
CA ASP A 32 -19.49 4.74 41.38
C ASP A 32 -20.12 3.70 40.42
N ILE A 33 -19.47 2.60 40.12
CA ILE A 33 -20.01 1.46 39.39
C ILE A 33 -20.37 0.33 40.37
N THR A 34 -21.67 0.09 40.49
CA THR A 34 -22.15 -1.08 41.25
C THR A 34 -22.08 -2.36 40.41
N GLU A 35 -22.04 -3.51 41.04
CA GLU A 35 -22.08 -4.80 40.35
C GLU A 35 -23.33 -4.94 39.45
N GLU A 36 -24.47 -4.40 39.88
CA GLU A 36 -25.67 -4.36 39.04
C GLU A 36 -25.50 -3.53 37.76
N ILE A 37 -24.84 -2.37 37.85
CA ILE A 37 -24.53 -1.54 36.71
C ILE A 37 -23.57 -2.27 35.77
N ALA A 38 -22.50 -2.87 36.31
CA ALA A 38 -21.55 -3.65 35.53
C ALA A 38 -22.23 -4.84 34.81
N GLN A 39 -23.12 -5.56 35.49
CA GLN A 39 -23.89 -6.67 34.93
C GLN A 39 -24.80 -6.21 33.76
N LYS A 40 -25.53 -5.11 33.95
CA LYS A 40 -26.39 -4.53 32.86
C LYS A 40 -25.55 -4.06 31.67
N PHE A 41 -24.40 -3.47 31.93
CA PHE A 41 -23.48 -3.03 30.87
C PHE A 41 -22.92 -4.21 30.08
N LEU A 42 -22.42 -5.24 30.74
CA LEU A 42 -21.96 -6.46 30.07
C LEU A 42 -23.08 -7.14 29.29
N ALA A 43 -24.28 -7.27 29.88
CA ALA A 43 -25.44 -7.84 29.18
C ALA A 43 -25.83 -7.06 27.91
N LEU A 44 -25.74 -5.73 27.95
CA LEU A 44 -25.99 -4.88 26.79
C LEU A 44 -24.94 -5.13 25.68
N LEU A 45 -23.65 -5.18 26.05
CA LEU A 45 -22.57 -5.42 25.11
C LEU A 45 -22.62 -6.84 24.52
N MET A 46 -23.01 -7.84 25.33
CA MET A 46 -23.22 -9.21 24.84
C MET A 46 -24.43 -9.30 23.91
N ALA A 47 -25.56 -8.68 24.26
CA ALA A 47 -26.78 -8.64 23.41
C ALA A 47 -26.52 -7.97 22.05
N THR A 48 -25.59 -7.05 21.99
CA THR A 48 -25.18 -6.35 20.76
C THR A 48 -23.99 -7.01 20.04
N GLN A 49 -23.53 -8.16 20.54
CA GLN A 49 -22.39 -8.92 20.01
C GLN A 49 -21.07 -8.12 20.03
N MET A 50 -20.92 -7.18 20.94
CA MET A 50 -19.68 -6.45 21.21
C MET A 50 -18.76 -7.20 22.20
N LEU A 51 -19.33 -8.13 22.96
CA LEU A 51 -18.63 -9.05 23.87
C LEU A 51 -19.10 -10.48 23.64
N SER A 52 -18.24 -11.42 24.00
CA SER A 52 -18.55 -12.85 24.09
C SER A 52 -18.05 -13.41 25.43
N PRO A 53 -18.61 -14.51 25.94
CA PRO A 53 -18.05 -15.23 27.08
C PRO A 53 -16.62 -15.72 26.76
N GLU A 54 -15.70 -15.63 27.71
CA GLU A 54 -14.32 -16.13 27.55
C GLU A 54 -14.26 -17.64 27.29
N THR A 55 -15.24 -18.38 27.81
CA THR A 55 -15.27 -19.84 27.73
C THR A 55 -15.67 -20.37 26.37
N GLU A 56 -16.18 -19.52 25.48
CA GLU A 56 -16.60 -19.91 24.14
C GLU A 56 -15.67 -19.32 23.09
N PRO A 57 -14.83 -20.14 22.39
CA PRO A 57 -14.02 -19.63 21.29
C PRO A 57 -14.93 -19.09 20.19
N THR A 58 -14.78 -17.81 19.87
CA THR A 58 -15.51 -17.17 18.78
C THR A 58 -14.57 -16.82 17.63
N PRO A 59 -15.04 -16.73 16.38
CA PRO A 59 -14.21 -16.25 15.28
C PRO A 59 -13.61 -14.86 15.51
N LEU A 60 -14.16 -14.07 16.45
CA LEU A 60 -13.62 -12.73 16.78
C LEU A 60 -12.25 -12.79 17.45
N MET A 61 -11.86 -13.92 18.04
CA MET A 61 -10.53 -14.09 18.64
C MET A 61 -9.36 -13.94 17.63
N TYR A 62 -9.63 -14.09 16.33
CA TYR A 62 -8.63 -13.94 15.27
C TYR A 62 -8.49 -12.50 14.75
N TRP A 63 -9.37 -11.58 15.23
CA TRP A 63 -9.42 -10.22 14.74
C TRP A 63 -8.75 -9.25 15.70
N GLU A 64 -7.81 -8.49 15.19
CA GLU A 64 -7.39 -7.27 15.88
C GLU A 64 -8.42 -6.15 15.65
N PHE A 65 -8.53 -5.23 16.60
CA PHE A 65 -9.54 -4.18 16.56
C PHE A 65 -9.47 -3.34 15.28
N HIS A 66 -8.27 -2.95 14.87
CA HIS A 66 -8.09 -2.12 13.68
C HIS A 66 -8.46 -2.87 12.40
N ASP A 67 -8.18 -4.17 12.29
CA ASP A 67 -8.57 -4.99 11.15
C ASP A 67 -10.08 -5.14 11.05
N LEU A 68 -10.74 -5.41 12.19
CA LEU A 68 -12.20 -5.53 12.24
C LEU A 68 -12.87 -4.21 11.88
N LEU A 69 -12.35 -3.09 12.39
CA LEU A 69 -12.84 -1.75 12.06
C LEU A 69 -12.64 -1.46 10.57
N PHE A 70 -11.46 -1.69 10.04
CA PHE A 70 -11.15 -1.50 8.63
C PHE A 70 -12.01 -2.37 7.73
N HIS A 71 -12.16 -3.67 8.03
CA HIS A 71 -13.01 -4.57 7.27
C HIS A 71 -14.46 -4.10 7.26
N SER A 72 -15.02 -3.78 8.43
CA SER A 72 -16.42 -3.36 8.53
C SER A 72 -16.68 -2.01 7.84
N ARG A 73 -15.73 -1.08 7.89
CA ARG A 73 -15.85 0.26 7.26
C ARG A 73 -15.60 0.25 5.76
N SER A 74 -14.75 -0.64 5.27
CA SER A 74 -14.42 -0.76 3.84
C SER A 74 -15.43 -1.58 3.02
N ARG A 75 -16.49 -2.10 3.65
CA ARG A 75 -17.54 -2.93 3.01
C ARG A 75 -18.91 -2.35 3.33
N ILE A 76 -19.85 -2.46 2.40
CA ILE A 76 -21.27 -2.13 2.66
C ILE A 76 -21.93 -3.27 3.45
N GLY A 77 -23.02 -2.95 4.17
CA GLY A 77 -23.84 -3.91 4.92
C GLY A 77 -23.65 -3.86 6.44
N ARG A 78 -22.51 -3.37 6.95
CA ARG A 78 -22.26 -3.19 8.39
C ARG A 78 -22.43 -1.75 8.89
N HIS A 79 -22.54 -0.78 7.98
CA HIS A 79 -22.72 0.63 8.30
C HIS A 79 -23.56 1.34 7.22
N ASN A 80 -24.13 2.49 7.57
CA ASN A 80 -24.89 3.36 6.69
C ASN A 80 -24.12 4.65 6.32
N ASN A 81 -22.78 4.68 6.56
CA ASN A 81 -21.99 5.84 6.19
C ASN A 81 -21.79 5.90 4.67
N PRO A 82 -21.62 7.10 4.10
CA PRO A 82 -21.26 7.25 2.70
C PRO A 82 -20.08 6.36 2.31
N SER A 83 -20.18 5.71 1.17
CA SER A 83 -19.18 4.77 0.68
C SER A 83 -19.10 4.78 -0.84
N GLY A 84 -17.91 4.62 -1.39
CA GLY A 84 -17.70 4.60 -2.83
C GLY A 84 -17.17 5.93 -3.38
N GLY A 85 -17.44 6.21 -4.64
CA GLY A 85 -17.02 7.44 -5.33
C GLY A 85 -17.95 8.62 -5.02
N THR A 86 -17.91 9.11 -3.79
CA THR A 86 -18.79 10.20 -3.30
C THR A 86 -18.34 11.58 -3.76
N MET A 87 -17.12 11.74 -4.29
CA MET A 87 -16.54 13.02 -4.68
C MET A 87 -16.62 14.08 -3.55
N ARG A 88 -16.44 13.65 -2.28
CA ARG A 88 -16.73 14.46 -1.07
C ARG A 88 -15.96 15.77 -0.95
N PHE A 89 -14.87 15.92 -1.71
CA PHE A 89 -14.06 17.12 -1.74
C PHE A 89 -14.28 17.97 -2.99
N PHE A 90 -15.16 17.57 -3.90
CA PHE A 90 -15.52 18.38 -5.06
C PHE A 90 -16.06 19.74 -4.63
N GLY A 91 -15.58 20.82 -5.26
CA GLY A 91 -15.91 22.21 -4.89
C GLY A 91 -15.31 22.71 -3.57
N LYS A 92 -14.51 21.87 -2.87
CA LYS A 92 -13.82 22.26 -1.63
C LYS A 92 -12.31 22.36 -1.81
N THR A 93 -11.73 21.39 -2.50
CA THR A 93 -10.29 21.34 -2.82
C THR A 93 -10.10 20.78 -4.22
N GLU A 94 -9.07 21.26 -4.91
CA GLU A 94 -8.68 20.70 -6.20
C GLU A 94 -8.07 19.30 -6.04
N PRO A 95 -8.31 18.39 -6.98
CA PRO A 95 -7.66 17.09 -6.99
C PRO A 95 -6.16 17.23 -7.24
N LEU A 96 -5.35 16.40 -6.59
CA LEU A 96 -3.92 16.37 -6.86
C LEU A 96 -3.64 16.03 -8.34
N PRO A 97 -2.57 16.59 -8.95
CA PRO A 97 -2.24 16.37 -10.36
C PRO A 97 -1.99 14.88 -10.65
N ILE A 98 -2.34 14.44 -11.89
CA ILE A 98 -2.13 13.05 -12.35
C ILE A 98 -0.67 12.63 -12.23
N VAL A 99 0.22 13.52 -12.65
CA VAL A 99 1.67 13.32 -12.61
C VAL A 99 2.22 14.08 -11.43
N LYS A 100 3.00 13.39 -10.60
CA LYS A 100 3.70 14.04 -9.49
C LYS A 100 4.75 15.02 -10.03
N PRO A 101 4.84 16.24 -9.48
CA PRO A 101 5.90 17.17 -9.85
C PRO A 101 7.30 16.57 -9.65
N PRO A 102 8.32 17.02 -10.41
CA PRO A 102 9.70 16.62 -10.20
C PRO A 102 10.15 16.84 -8.76
N MET A 103 10.80 15.83 -8.18
CA MET A 103 11.30 15.91 -6.79
C MET A 103 12.76 16.36 -6.71
N SER A 104 13.46 16.40 -7.84
CA SER A 104 14.83 16.92 -7.93
C SER A 104 15.17 17.33 -9.36
N ASP A 105 16.27 18.06 -9.53
CA ASP A 105 16.82 18.45 -10.84
C ASP A 105 17.73 17.38 -11.45
N LYS A 106 18.05 16.32 -10.69
CA LYS A 106 18.90 15.22 -11.16
C LYS A 106 18.05 14.16 -11.85
N VAL A 107 18.05 14.18 -13.18
CA VAL A 107 17.23 13.32 -14.03
C VAL A 107 18.05 12.28 -14.74
N ILE A 108 17.67 11.01 -14.64
CA ILE A 108 18.21 9.90 -15.41
C ILE A 108 17.15 9.43 -16.40
N LYS A 109 17.37 9.67 -17.68
CA LYS A 109 16.47 9.19 -18.73
C LYS A 109 16.62 7.69 -18.91
N LEU A 110 15.49 7.00 -18.99
CA LEU A 110 15.44 5.56 -19.24
C LEU A 110 15.17 5.30 -20.72
N VAL A 111 15.71 4.18 -21.21
CA VAL A 111 15.46 3.75 -22.58
C VAL A 111 14.08 3.13 -22.70
N GLN A 112 13.24 3.67 -23.56
CA GLN A 112 11.93 3.08 -23.85
C GLN A 112 12.11 1.80 -24.65
N PRO A 113 11.56 0.66 -24.18
CA PRO A 113 11.63 -0.58 -24.94
C PRO A 113 10.72 -0.54 -26.16
N ASN A 114 11.10 -1.27 -27.20
CA ASN A 114 10.24 -1.47 -28.36
C ASN A 114 9.16 -2.51 -27.99
N LEU A 115 7.93 -2.02 -27.74
CA LEU A 115 6.81 -2.89 -27.34
C LEU A 115 6.40 -3.87 -28.44
N GLU A 116 6.45 -3.47 -29.71
CA GLU A 116 6.11 -4.34 -30.83
C GLU A 116 7.05 -5.53 -30.90
N TYR A 117 8.35 -5.30 -30.72
CA TYR A 117 9.33 -6.37 -30.63
C TYR A 117 9.08 -7.26 -29.39
N LEU A 118 8.79 -6.66 -28.23
CA LEU A 118 8.52 -7.42 -27.00
C LEU A 118 7.34 -8.37 -27.13
N THR A 119 6.25 -7.95 -27.77
CA THR A 119 5.08 -8.82 -27.99
C THR A 119 5.37 -10.06 -28.81
N GLN A 120 6.47 -10.09 -29.56
CA GLN A 120 6.88 -11.23 -30.38
C GLN A 120 7.80 -12.21 -29.61
N ILE A 121 8.54 -11.72 -28.61
CA ILE A 121 9.55 -12.52 -27.91
C ILE A 121 9.19 -12.83 -26.44
N ASP A 122 8.22 -12.13 -25.87
CA ASP A 122 7.80 -12.36 -24.48
C ASP A 122 7.21 -13.78 -24.32
N ILE A 123 7.46 -14.39 -23.16
CA ILE A 123 6.92 -15.71 -22.88
C ILE A 123 5.38 -15.67 -22.82
N PRO A 124 4.69 -16.77 -23.20
CA PRO A 124 3.25 -16.84 -23.08
C PRO A 124 2.78 -16.60 -21.63
N LEU A 125 1.66 -15.89 -21.47
CA LEU A 125 1.11 -15.55 -20.15
C LEU A 125 0.96 -16.78 -19.24
N THR A 126 0.44 -17.89 -19.75
CA THR A 126 0.29 -19.14 -18.97
C THR A 126 1.65 -19.60 -18.43
N LYS A 127 2.70 -19.54 -19.25
CA LYS A 127 4.05 -19.91 -18.83
C LYS A 127 4.59 -18.96 -17.76
N ALA A 128 4.32 -17.65 -17.88
CA ALA A 128 4.70 -16.67 -16.85
C ALA A 128 4.01 -16.95 -15.52
N LEU A 129 2.71 -17.29 -15.55
CA LEU A 129 1.93 -17.65 -14.36
C LEU A 129 2.49 -18.89 -13.66
N GLU A 130 2.81 -19.94 -14.41
CA GLU A 130 3.33 -21.21 -13.87
C GLU A 130 4.76 -21.06 -13.31
N LEU A 131 5.60 -20.25 -13.94
CA LEU A 131 6.99 -20.06 -13.53
C LEU A 131 7.16 -19.00 -12.42
N ARG A 132 6.16 -18.16 -12.19
CA ARG A 132 6.22 -17.08 -11.18
C ARG A 132 6.49 -17.64 -9.78
N GLN A 133 7.55 -17.20 -9.18
CA GLN A 133 7.89 -17.50 -7.78
C GLN A 133 8.53 -16.28 -7.10
N SER A 134 8.54 -16.24 -5.77
CA SER A 134 9.29 -15.28 -4.99
C SER A 134 10.73 -15.78 -4.84
N ILE A 135 11.69 -15.01 -5.37
CA ILE A 135 13.11 -15.33 -5.34
C ILE A 135 13.82 -14.29 -4.50
N ARG A 136 14.60 -14.75 -3.50
CA ARG A 136 15.32 -13.90 -2.53
C ARG A 136 16.82 -14.12 -2.54
N GLU A 137 17.29 -14.99 -3.43
CA GLU A 137 18.70 -15.24 -3.70
C GLU A 137 19.07 -14.65 -5.06
N TYR A 138 20.19 -13.92 -5.12
CA TYR A 138 20.55 -13.15 -6.29
C TYR A 138 21.92 -13.56 -6.83
N ASP A 139 22.11 -13.36 -8.13
CA ASP A 139 23.43 -13.53 -8.77
C ASP A 139 24.39 -12.42 -8.33
N GLU A 140 25.70 -12.69 -8.41
CA GLU A 140 26.74 -11.70 -8.12
C GLU A 140 26.68 -10.51 -9.08
N GLN A 141 26.33 -10.76 -10.35
CA GLN A 141 26.14 -9.72 -11.34
C GLN A 141 24.78 -9.06 -11.16
N PRO A 142 24.72 -7.77 -10.80
CA PRO A 142 23.45 -7.11 -10.56
C PRO A 142 22.66 -6.88 -11.85
N ILE A 143 21.35 -6.66 -11.70
CA ILE A 143 20.51 -6.21 -12.81
C ILE A 143 21.06 -4.93 -13.44
N ARG A 144 20.75 -4.74 -14.72
CA ARG A 144 21.15 -3.55 -15.49
C ARG A 144 20.08 -2.48 -15.45
N LEU A 145 20.47 -1.21 -15.58
CA LEU A 145 19.55 -0.07 -15.69
C LEU A 145 18.47 -0.29 -16.77
N GLN A 146 18.85 -0.91 -17.90
CA GLN A 146 17.91 -1.22 -18.98
C GLN A 146 16.85 -2.24 -18.56
N GLN A 147 17.20 -3.21 -17.70
CA GLN A 147 16.24 -4.18 -17.17
C GLN A 147 15.28 -3.52 -16.18
N LEU A 148 15.79 -2.71 -15.26
CA LEU A 148 14.97 -1.90 -14.35
C LEU A 148 14.04 -0.97 -15.14
N GLY A 149 14.57 -0.23 -16.12
CA GLY A 149 13.79 0.65 -16.98
C GLY A 149 12.70 -0.10 -17.77
N LYS A 150 13.03 -1.26 -18.36
CA LYS A 150 12.06 -2.11 -19.07
C LYS A 150 10.92 -2.55 -18.13
N LEU A 151 11.24 -3.02 -16.92
CA LEU A 151 10.23 -3.43 -15.95
C LEU A 151 9.28 -2.25 -15.63
N LEU A 152 9.82 -1.11 -15.24
CA LEU A 152 9.04 0.09 -14.89
C LEU A 152 8.17 0.56 -16.05
N TYR A 153 8.71 0.57 -17.27
CA TYR A 153 7.96 0.96 -18.47
C TYR A 153 6.79 0.02 -18.75
N CYS A 154 7.06 -1.28 -18.79
CA CYS A 154 6.04 -2.28 -19.11
C CYS A 154 4.96 -2.36 -18.04
N CYS A 155 5.29 -2.13 -16.76
CA CYS A 155 4.36 -2.29 -15.66
C CYS A 155 3.65 -0.99 -15.25
N ALA A 156 4.29 0.19 -15.35
CA ALA A 156 3.79 1.36 -14.63
C ALA A 156 3.73 2.67 -15.43
N ARG A 157 4.21 2.70 -16.69
CA ARG A 157 4.15 3.93 -17.51
C ARG A 157 2.74 4.48 -17.66
N ILE A 158 2.62 5.76 -17.91
CA ILE A 158 1.36 6.35 -18.39
C ILE A 158 1.24 6.06 -19.89
N LYS A 159 0.21 5.29 -20.27
CA LYS A 159 -0.12 4.94 -21.66
C LYS A 159 -0.88 6.06 -22.37
N LYS A 160 -1.75 6.74 -21.63
CA LYS A 160 -2.65 7.78 -22.14
C LYS A 160 -3.09 8.68 -21.00
N ILE A 161 -3.25 9.96 -21.26
CA ILE A 161 -3.99 10.91 -20.42
C ILE A 161 -5.24 11.30 -21.19
N GLU A 162 -6.37 11.37 -20.51
CA GLU A 162 -7.66 11.75 -21.07
C GLU A 162 -8.33 12.78 -20.19
N THR A 163 -8.91 13.78 -20.82
CA THR A 163 -9.69 14.83 -20.15
C THR A 163 -11.14 14.66 -20.56
N ILE A 164 -12.03 14.58 -19.58
CA ILE A 164 -13.47 14.41 -19.80
C ILE A 164 -14.20 15.56 -19.12
N GLU A 165 -15.03 16.24 -19.92
CA GLU A 165 -15.97 17.22 -19.40
C GLU A 165 -17.23 16.53 -18.90
N THR A 166 -17.63 16.82 -17.66
CA THR A 166 -18.86 16.30 -17.05
C THR A 166 -19.76 17.46 -16.63
N GLU A 167 -21.06 17.27 -16.74
CA GLU A 167 -22.04 18.29 -16.31
C GLU A 167 -22.01 18.50 -14.78
N GLU A 168 -21.75 17.45 -14.03
CA GLU A 168 -21.82 17.45 -12.56
C GLU A 168 -20.50 17.88 -11.89
N PHE A 169 -19.35 17.43 -12.43
CA PHE A 169 -18.04 17.62 -11.80
C PHE A 169 -17.06 18.44 -12.64
N GLY A 170 -17.52 19.08 -13.70
CA GLY A 170 -16.65 19.86 -14.61
C GLY A 170 -15.60 19.00 -15.29
N THR A 171 -14.40 19.55 -15.44
CA THR A 171 -13.27 18.89 -16.12
C THR A 171 -12.60 17.88 -15.22
N LEU A 172 -12.61 16.62 -15.60
CA LEU A 172 -11.90 15.53 -14.92
C LEU A 172 -10.76 15.00 -15.77
N HIS A 173 -9.62 14.74 -15.15
CA HIS A 173 -8.43 14.21 -15.80
C HIS A 173 -8.18 12.77 -15.36
N PHE A 174 -7.97 11.87 -16.33
CA PHE A 174 -7.69 10.45 -16.13
C PHE A 174 -6.37 10.06 -16.76
N SER A 175 -5.68 9.10 -16.16
CA SER A 175 -4.54 8.45 -16.79
C SER A 175 -4.79 6.95 -16.90
N TYR A 176 -4.12 6.31 -17.85
CA TYR A 176 -4.21 4.86 -18.07
C TYR A 176 -2.83 4.26 -18.02
N ARG A 177 -2.65 3.25 -17.15
CA ARG A 177 -1.39 2.53 -16.98
C ARG A 177 -1.57 1.05 -17.36
N PRO A 178 -0.51 0.23 -17.43
CA PRO A 178 -0.62 -1.20 -17.73
C PRO A 178 -1.40 -2.01 -16.69
N TYR A 179 -1.34 -1.64 -15.41
CA TYR A 179 -2.13 -2.27 -14.35
C TYR A 179 -3.47 -1.55 -14.13
N PRO A 180 -4.54 -2.24 -13.72
CA PRO A 180 -5.81 -1.60 -13.43
C PRO A 180 -5.80 -0.84 -12.09
N CYS A 181 -6.61 0.23 -12.04
CA CYS A 181 -6.80 1.04 -10.84
C CYS A 181 -8.26 1.51 -10.76
N GLY A 182 -8.84 1.51 -9.57
CA GLY A 182 -10.19 1.98 -9.34
C GLY A 182 -10.40 3.42 -9.81
N GLY A 183 -11.34 3.59 -10.74
CA GLY A 183 -11.70 4.91 -11.29
C GLY A 183 -10.57 5.64 -12.02
N ALA A 184 -9.55 4.94 -12.48
CA ALA A 184 -8.35 5.47 -13.15
C ALA A 184 -7.64 6.59 -12.38
N ILE A 185 -7.63 6.48 -11.02
CA ILE A 185 -7.02 7.49 -10.13
C ILE A 185 -5.49 7.39 -10.15
N TYR A 186 -4.94 6.17 -10.10
CA TYR A 186 -3.51 5.89 -10.10
C TYR A 186 -2.73 6.71 -9.07
N GLU A 187 -3.06 6.51 -7.81
CA GLU A 187 -2.45 7.16 -6.66
C GLU A 187 -1.06 6.64 -6.32
N LEU A 188 -0.68 5.44 -6.85
CA LEU A 188 0.59 4.81 -6.52
C LEU A 188 1.76 5.46 -7.25
N GLU A 189 2.83 5.75 -6.50
CA GLU A 189 4.14 6.16 -7.00
C GLU A 189 5.16 5.06 -6.72
N ILE A 190 6.26 5.03 -7.47
CA ILE A 190 7.30 3.98 -7.35
C ILE A 190 8.64 4.63 -7.11
N TYR A 191 9.31 4.19 -6.05
CA TYR A 191 10.63 4.67 -5.67
C TYR A 191 11.64 3.52 -5.69
N PRO A 192 12.46 3.40 -6.73
CA PRO A 192 13.59 2.49 -6.73
C PRO A 192 14.64 2.93 -5.71
N VAL A 193 14.90 2.10 -4.70
CA VAL A 193 16.07 2.17 -3.81
C VAL A 193 17.09 1.20 -4.39
N VAL A 194 18.16 1.77 -4.93
CA VAL A 194 19.17 1.02 -5.66
C VAL A 194 20.37 0.77 -4.75
N ASN A 195 20.60 -0.49 -4.41
CA ASN A 195 21.81 -0.94 -3.74
C ASN A 195 22.88 -1.29 -4.77
N ARG A 196 22.55 -2.18 -5.73
CA ARG A 196 23.44 -2.61 -6.80
C ARG A 196 22.69 -2.69 -8.13
N CYS A 197 23.10 -1.88 -9.10
CA CYS A 197 22.54 -1.90 -10.46
C CYS A 197 23.61 -1.47 -11.46
N GLN A 198 23.87 -2.29 -12.48
CA GLN A 198 24.84 -1.91 -13.50
C GLN A 198 24.32 -0.74 -14.34
N GLY A 199 25.06 0.37 -14.32
CA GLY A 199 24.71 1.59 -15.05
C GLY A 199 23.81 2.56 -14.29
N LEU A 200 23.54 2.31 -12.99
CA LEU A 200 22.88 3.24 -12.10
C LEU A 200 23.59 3.23 -10.73
N ALA A 201 23.92 4.39 -10.22
CA ALA A 201 24.54 4.52 -8.91
C ALA A 201 23.60 4.09 -7.79
N ALA A 202 24.15 3.69 -6.63
CA ALA A 202 23.37 3.49 -5.43
C ALA A 202 22.65 4.80 -5.05
N GLY A 203 21.42 4.69 -4.57
CA GLY A 203 20.61 5.86 -4.26
C GLY A 203 19.12 5.58 -4.19
N VAL A 204 18.36 6.57 -3.77
CA VAL A 204 16.89 6.59 -3.77
C VAL A 204 16.40 7.42 -4.95
N TYR A 205 15.52 6.87 -5.73
CA TYR A 205 15.01 7.49 -6.95
C TYR A 205 13.48 7.51 -6.94
N HIS A 206 12.86 8.49 -7.61
CA HIS A 206 11.44 8.49 -7.95
C HIS A 206 11.26 8.21 -9.43
N TYR A 207 10.41 7.26 -9.79
CA TYR A 207 10.06 6.95 -11.17
C TYR A 207 8.95 7.87 -11.69
N GLN A 208 9.25 8.63 -12.73
CA GLN A 208 8.27 9.48 -13.41
C GLN A 208 7.67 8.72 -14.61
N PRO A 209 6.37 8.36 -14.55
CA PRO A 209 5.79 7.39 -15.49
C PRO A 209 5.39 7.97 -16.85
N LEU A 210 5.29 9.30 -17.01
CA LEU A 210 4.93 9.94 -18.27
C LEU A 210 6.16 10.09 -19.19
N GLU A 211 7.27 10.61 -18.63
CA GLU A 211 8.50 10.85 -19.38
C GLU A 211 9.44 9.66 -19.37
N HIS A 212 9.14 8.64 -18.57
CA HIS A 212 9.98 7.47 -18.39
C HIS A 212 11.41 7.83 -17.97
N CYS A 213 11.52 8.45 -16.82
CA CYS A 213 12.80 8.83 -16.23
C CYS A 213 12.81 8.59 -14.71
N LEU A 214 13.99 8.69 -14.11
CA LEU A 214 14.20 8.65 -12.65
C LEU A 214 14.66 10.02 -12.18
N TYR A 215 14.08 10.52 -11.10
CA TYR A 215 14.60 11.64 -10.32
C TYR A 215 15.38 11.12 -9.13
N GLN A 216 16.64 11.48 -8.99
CA GLN A 216 17.45 11.10 -7.84
C GLN A 216 17.05 11.93 -6.62
N ILE A 217 16.52 11.27 -5.58
CA ILE A 217 16.08 11.88 -4.33
C ILE A 217 17.24 11.98 -3.35
N SER A 218 17.93 10.87 -3.12
CA SER A 218 19.08 10.78 -2.24
C SER A 218 20.19 9.94 -2.88
N ALA A 219 21.43 10.31 -2.60
CA ALA A 219 22.64 9.56 -2.94
C ALA A 219 23.44 9.20 -1.68
N HIS A 220 22.87 9.36 -0.49
CA HIS A 220 23.51 9.02 0.77
C HIS A 220 23.53 7.51 0.96
N GLU A 221 24.74 6.95 1.03
CA GLU A 221 24.99 5.51 1.09
C GLU A 221 24.32 4.89 2.34
N THR A 222 24.46 5.53 3.50
CA THR A 222 23.84 5.07 4.76
C THR A 222 22.32 4.98 4.69
N GLN A 223 21.65 5.91 4.02
CA GLN A 223 20.18 5.88 3.86
C GLN A 223 19.73 4.74 2.95
N VAL A 224 20.49 4.45 1.90
CA VAL A 224 20.25 3.28 1.05
C VAL A 224 20.45 1.99 1.84
N GLU A 225 21.56 1.90 2.59
CA GLU A 225 21.86 0.73 3.43
C GLU A 225 20.77 0.44 4.45
N GLU A 226 20.24 1.46 5.14
CA GLU A 226 19.14 1.32 6.10
C GLU A 226 17.90 0.72 5.47
N LEU A 227 17.41 1.26 4.34
CA LEU A 227 16.23 0.75 3.64
C LEU A 227 16.44 -0.66 3.08
N ILE A 228 17.63 -0.97 2.60
CA ILE A 228 17.97 -2.30 2.09
C ILE A 228 18.07 -3.31 3.24
N GLU A 229 18.60 -2.92 4.40
CA GLU A 229 18.69 -3.76 5.59
C GLU A 229 17.29 -4.11 6.14
N ASP A 230 16.37 -3.14 6.18
CA ASP A 230 14.98 -3.38 6.57
C ASP A 230 14.29 -4.36 5.62
N ALA A 231 14.51 -4.19 4.31
CA ALA A 231 14.00 -5.10 3.30
C ALA A 231 14.62 -6.50 3.38
N TYR A 232 15.91 -6.61 3.68
CA TYR A 232 16.62 -7.86 3.91
C TYR A 232 16.03 -8.64 5.08
N LYS A 233 15.84 -7.99 6.23
CA LYS A 233 15.21 -8.59 7.41
C LYS A 233 13.78 -9.04 7.11
N SER A 234 13.00 -8.19 6.44
CA SER A 234 11.60 -8.50 6.06
C SER A 234 11.49 -9.64 5.05
N SER A 235 12.55 -9.92 4.28
CA SER A 235 12.57 -11.01 3.29
C SER A 235 12.99 -12.37 3.85
N GLY A 236 13.43 -12.44 5.09
CA GLY A 236 13.92 -13.66 5.74
C GLY A 236 15.44 -13.86 5.62
N GLU A 237 16.19 -12.77 5.46
CA GLU A 237 17.66 -12.70 5.61
C GLU A 237 18.45 -13.67 4.70
N GLN A 238 18.02 -13.85 3.43
CA GLN A 238 18.73 -14.75 2.50
C GLN A 238 19.88 -14.02 1.79
N ASP A 239 19.56 -13.09 0.89
CA ASP A 239 20.56 -12.22 0.23
C ASP A 239 20.11 -10.77 0.29
N GLN A 240 21.05 -9.82 0.39
CA GLN A 240 20.72 -8.41 0.32
C GLN A 240 20.15 -8.04 -1.06
N PRO A 241 18.99 -7.36 -1.11
CA PRO A 241 18.35 -6.96 -2.35
C PRO A 241 19.27 -6.10 -3.24
N GLN A 242 19.21 -6.34 -4.54
CA GLN A 242 19.90 -5.48 -5.51
C GLN A 242 19.14 -4.16 -5.72
N VAL A 243 17.80 -4.23 -5.82
CA VAL A 243 16.90 -3.08 -5.87
C VAL A 243 15.67 -3.38 -5.03
N LEU A 244 15.28 -2.40 -4.23
CA LEU A 244 13.99 -2.36 -3.54
C LEU A 244 13.10 -1.34 -4.25
N LEU A 245 11.92 -1.73 -4.68
CA LEU A 245 10.89 -0.82 -5.17
C LEU A 245 9.95 -0.49 -4.00
N VAL A 246 10.06 0.71 -3.44
CA VAL A 246 9.08 1.21 -2.47
C VAL A 246 7.90 1.78 -3.24
N ILE A 247 6.71 1.32 -2.92
CA ILE A 247 5.46 1.77 -3.52
C ILE A 247 4.76 2.64 -2.50
N THR A 248 4.53 3.90 -2.84
CA THR A 248 3.79 4.84 -2.01
C THR A 248 2.40 5.09 -2.56
N ALA A 249 1.52 5.63 -1.72
CA ALA A 249 0.22 6.13 -2.14
C ALA A 249 0.10 7.62 -1.84
N ARG A 250 -0.23 8.41 -2.84
CA ARG A 250 -0.63 9.82 -2.71
C ARG A 250 -2.08 9.86 -2.24
N PHE A 251 -2.27 9.91 -0.93
CA PHE A 251 -3.58 9.75 -0.30
C PHE A 251 -4.60 10.77 -0.79
N GLY A 252 -4.21 12.01 -0.99
CA GLY A 252 -5.08 13.07 -1.49
C GLY A 252 -5.69 12.78 -2.87
N ARG A 253 -5.04 11.97 -3.72
CA ARG A 253 -5.63 11.58 -5.00
C ARG A 253 -6.84 10.68 -4.84
N ILE A 254 -6.72 9.62 -4.03
CA ILE A 254 -7.77 8.60 -3.91
C ILE A 254 -8.84 9.03 -2.90
N PHE A 255 -8.46 9.67 -1.79
CA PHE A 255 -9.41 10.15 -0.77
C PHE A 255 -10.25 11.33 -1.27
N TRP A 256 -9.79 12.07 -2.28
CA TRP A 256 -10.57 13.10 -2.93
C TRP A 256 -11.86 12.54 -3.56
N LYS A 257 -11.74 11.38 -4.18
CA LYS A 257 -12.84 10.72 -4.90
C LYS A 257 -13.61 9.71 -4.05
N TYR A 258 -12.89 8.89 -3.27
CA TYR A 258 -13.47 7.73 -2.59
C TYR A 258 -13.57 7.94 -1.08
N GLU A 259 -14.67 7.43 -0.51
CA GLU A 259 -14.94 7.47 0.91
C GLU A 259 -15.21 6.06 1.44
N SER A 260 -14.79 5.79 2.67
CA SER A 260 -14.83 4.49 3.36
C SER A 260 -13.95 3.39 2.73
N ILE A 261 -13.97 3.26 1.40
CA ILE A 261 -13.26 2.18 0.67
C ILE A 261 -11.86 2.60 0.19
N ALA A 262 -11.47 3.87 0.34
CA ALA A 262 -10.28 4.42 -0.31
C ALA A 262 -9.00 3.65 0.05
N TYR A 263 -8.71 3.41 1.34
CA TYR A 263 -7.51 2.68 1.75
C TYR A 263 -7.56 1.20 1.34
N ALA A 264 -8.77 0.59 1.34
CA ALA A 264 -8.93 -0.77 0.82
C ALA A 264 -8.68 -0.87 -0.69
N LEU A 265 -8.94 0.20 -1.45
CA LEU A 265 -8.57 0.28 -2.86
C LEU A 265 -7.06 0.37 -3.03
N ILE A 266 -6.35 1.18 -2.22
CA ILE A 266 -4.88 1.26 -2.22
C ILE A 266 -4.29 -0.15 -2.07
N SER A 267 -4.69 -0.89 -1.03
CA SER A 267 -4.18 -2.26 -0.80
C SER A 267 -4.43 -3.20 -1.99
N LYS A 268 -5.58 -3.08 -2.65
CA LYS A 268 -5.89 -3.86 -3.86
C LYS A 268 -5.03 -3.43 -5.05
N HIS A 269 -4.78 -2.13 -5.23
CA HIS A 269 -3.95 -1.62 -6.30
C HIS A 269 -2.48 -2.03 -6.11
N VAL A 270 -1.98 -2.04 -4.87
CA VAL A 270 -0.65 -2.59 -4.55
C VAL A 270 -0.55 -4.06 -4.95
N GLY A 271 -1.53 -4.90 -4.53
CA GLY A 271 -1.55 -6.33 -4.90
C GLY A 271 -1.59 -6.56 -6.42
N VAL A 272 -2.35 -5.74 -7.15
CA VAL A 272 -2.39 -5.80 -8.61
C VAL A 272 -1.05 -5.39 -9.24
N LEU A 273 -0.41 -4.33 -8.72
CA LEU A 273 0.90 -3.89 -9.19
C LEU A 273 1.98 -4.92 -8.89
N TYR A 274 1.96 -5.55 -7.71
CA TYR A 274 2.83 -6.68 -7.37
C TYR A 274 2.73 -7.81 -8.39
N GLN A 275 1.50 -8.24 -8.71
CA GLN A 275 1.31 -9.31 -9.69
C GLN A 275 1.82 -8.90 -11.07
N THR A 276 1.63 -7.63 -11.46
CA THR A 276 2.15 -7.11 -12.73
C THR A 276 3.68 -7.15 -12.76
N PHE A 277 4.34 -6.75 -11.66
CA PHE A 277 5.79 -6.87 -11.51
C PHE A 277 6.26 -8.32 -11.54
N TYR A 278 5.59 -9.22 -10.81
CA TYR A 278 5.95 -10.65 -10.82
C TYR A 278 5.93 -11.25 -12.21
N LEU A 279 4.86 -11.05 -12.97
CA LEU A 279 4.73 -11.62 -14.32
C LEU A 279 5.77 -11.07 -15.27
N MET A 280 5.99 -9.74 -15.23
CA MET A 280 6.98 -9.10 -16.08
C MET A 280 8.41 -9.51 -15.71
N ALA A 281 8.75 -9.52 -14.42
CA ALA A 281 10.05 -9.95 -13.93
C ALA A 281 10.34 -11.41 -14.28
N THR A 282 9.34 -12.30 -14.13
CA THR A 282 9.44 -13.71 -14.54
C THR A 282 9.74 -13.83 -16.03
N GLY A 283 9.02 -13.09 -16.88
CA GLY A 283 9.26 -13.06 -18.32
C GLY A 283 10.64 -12.48 -18.71
N MET A 284 11.21 -11.65 -17.84
CA MET A 284 12.53 -11.05 -18.02
C MET A 284 13.67 -11.84 -17.38
N HIS A 285 13.42 -13.01 -16.78
CA HIS A 285 14.38 -13.79 -15.99
C HIS A 285 15.04 -12.96 -14.88
N LEU A 286 14.23 -12.21 -14.14
CA LEU A 286 14.62 -11.48 -12.94
C LEU A 286 14.09 -12.20 -11.69
N ALA A 287 14.67 -11.88 -10.54
CA ALA A 287 14.32 -12.43 -9.24
C ALA A 287 13.39 -11.47 -8.48
N PRO A 288 12.05 -11.65 -8.54
CA PRO A 288 11.08 -10.81 -7.88
C PRO A 288 10.68 -11.35 -6.50
N CYS A 289 10.42 -10.46 -5.54
CA CYS A 289 9.77 -10.83 -4.28
C CYS A 289 9.00 -9.65 -3.67
N ALA A 290 7.68 -9.78 -3.52
CA ALA A 290 6.90 -8.83 -2.73
C ALA A 290 7.18 -9.02 -1.23
N LEU A 291 7.22 -7.92 -0.48
CA LEU A 291 7.32 -7.92 0.97
C LEU A 291 5.96 -7.62 1.61
N GLY A 292 5.80 -8.10 2.83
CA GLY A 292 4.58 -7.87 3.62
C GLY A 292 4.63 -6.61 4.48
N ILE A 293 5.82 -6.04 4.71
CA ILE A 293 6.03 -4.91 5.62
C ILE A 293 7.28 -4.13 5.21
N GLY A 294 7.25 -2.80 5.42
CA GLY A 294 8.37 -1.88 5.29
C GLY A 294 8.30 -0.80 6.35
N ASP A 295 9.39 -0.05 6.55
CA ASP A 295 9.46 1.10 7.46
C ASP A 295 9.05 2.38 6.74
N ALA A 296 7.77 2.75 6.90
CA ALA A 296 7.19 3.93 6.27
C ALA A 296 7.74 5.24 6.86
N ASP A 297 8.07 5.28 8.16
CA ASP A 297 8.61 6.46 8.82
C ASP A 297 10.04 6.74 8.38
N ASN A 298 10.90 5.70 8.34
CA ASN A 298 12.25 5.81 7.83
C ASN A 298 12.27 6.27 6.37
N PHE A 299 11.41 5.67 5.54
CA PHE A 299 11.28 6.08 4.14
C PHE A 299 10.85 7.54 3.99
N ALA A 300 9.87 8.00 4.78
CA ALA A 300 9.42 9.39 4.78
C ALA A 300 10.54 10.36 5.19
N GLN A 301 11.33 10.02 6.21
CA GLN A 301 12.48 10.83 6.64
C GLN A 301 13.54 10.96 5.55
N ILE A 302 13.86 9.87 4.86
CA ILE A 302 14.88 9.85 3.79
C ILE A 302 14.43 10.65 2.57
N THR A 303 13.16 10.58 2.22
CA THR A 303 12.62 11.21 1.01
C THR A 303 12.08 12.62 1.24
N GLY A 304 11.87 13.01 2.50
CA GLY A 304 11.23 14.29 2.87
C GLY A 304 9.73 14.31 2.58
N LEU A 305 9.09 13.16 2.43
CA LEU A 305 7.64 13.04 2.23
C LEU A 305 6.90 13.27 3.55
N ASP A 306 5.75 13.93 3.49
CA ASP A 306 4.81 13.98 4.61
C ASP A 306 4.03 12.67 4.69
N TYR A 307 4.12 12.00 5.84
CA TYR A 307 3.49 10.70 6.10
C TYR A 307 1.98 10.69 5.81
N TYR A 308 1.28 11.81 6.04
CA TYR A 308 -0.16 11.91 5.82
C TYR A 308 -0.55 12.30 4.40
N GLU A 309 0.38 12.84 3.62
CA GLU A 309 0.15 13.16 2.20
C GLU A 309 0.52 12.00 1.29
N GLU A 310 1.68 11.37 1.55
CA GLU A 310 2.20 10.26 0.77
C GLU A 310 3.10 9.38 1.63
N SER A 311 2.76 8.10 1.75
CA SER A 311 3.53 7.15 2.56
C SER A 311 3.68 5.81 1.85
N SER A 312 4.68 5.01 2.25
CA SER A 312 4.86 3.62 1.79
C SER A 312 3.63 2.79 2.13
N VAL A 313 3.19 2.00 1.17
CA VAL A 313 2.06 1.07 1.26
C VAL A 313 2.41 -0.31 0.69
N GLY A 314 3.63 -0.49 0.23
CA GLY A 314 4.13 -1.76 -0.28
C GLY A 314 5.58 -1.70 -0.74
N GLU A 315 6.26 -2.84 -0.66
CA GLU A 315 7.66 -3.03 -1.01
C GLU A 315 7.84 -4.26 -1.89
N PHE A 316 8.72 -4.13 -2.89
CA PHE A 316 8.96 -5.20 -3.85
C PHE A 316 10.45 -5.30 -4.17
N LEU A 317 11.04 -6.47 -3.92
CA LEU A 317 12.45 -6.75 -4.23
C LEU A 317 12.63 -7.16 -5.67
N LEU A 318 13.75 -6.76 -6.23
CA LEU A 318 14.16 -7.12 -7.57
C LEU A 318 15.67 -7.36 -7.63
N GLY A 319 16.05 -8.44 -8.30
CA GLY A 319 17.44 -8.78 -8.56
C GLY A 319 17.59 -9.65 -9.79
N SER A 320 18.82 -10.04 -10.09
CA SER A 320 19.16 -11.02 -11.11
C SER A 320 18.98 -12.44 -10.58
N VAL A 321 18.51 -13.36 -11.40
CA VAL A 321 18.40 -14.78 -11.03
C VAL A 321 19.80 -15.39 -10.99
N ARG A 322 20.09 -16.13 -9.91
CA ARG A 322 21.30 -16.97 -9.81
C ARG A 322 21.19 -18.14 -10.81
N ASN A 323 22.17 -18.29 -11.70
CA ASN A 323 22.25 -19.36 -12.69
C ASN A 323 22.74 -20.69 -12.08
#